data_13ae54ba5dcef8a6c8bdfa35cc12e4d7
#
_entry.id   13ae54ba5dcef8a6c8bdfa35cc12e4d7
#
_cell.length_a   1.000
_cell.length_b   1.000
_cell.length_c   1.000
_cell.angle_alpha   90.00
_cell.angle_beta   90.00
_cell.angle_gamma   90.00
#
_symmetry.space_group_name_H-M   'P 1'
#
loop_
_entity.id
_entity.type
_entity.pdbx_description
1 polymer ?
#
loop_
_entity_poly.entity_id
_entity_poly.type
_entity_poly.pdbx_seq_one_letter_code
_entity_poly.pdbx_strand_id
1 'polypeptide(L)'
;MENKVSLQINLAPGDYPHARYILKHQLAILSTQVDEIILTVDTRPSKGRFAEGWEENKELLNQFLSTEIETKYNVKVIPVDYSVVTKQKVAGYFFGKKDMPEKDFRGGPFYAYFFGIYSAANNLVFHLDSDIFLGGGNGGWVAEAAHFFETDPACFVMAPLPGPPNSMDTLTGQQVVNKIAPYAWQLAGMSTRIFMINKSWFKTDKLILAKPPVRGQIKAIIEGNSNADLPEHLISAYITGHHLKRIDFLGSGKGLWSLHPPYRTKAFYDGLPQLIKIIATNNLPEKQQGFYDIIDEVCDWSAAREKISNNRWWKRLIK
;
A
#
# COMPACT_ATOMS: atom_id res chain seq x y z
N MET A 1 -7.59 3.95 27.28
CA MET A 1 -6.87 5.00 26.51
C MET A 1 -7.41 4.91 25.09
N GLU A 2 -7.85 6.03 24.54
CA GLU A 2 -8.35 6.06 23.16
C GLU A 2 -7.23 5.68 22.20
N ASN A 3 -7.45 4.68 21.34
CA ASN A 3 -6.47 4.19 20.38
C ASN A 3 -6.32 5.18 19.24
N LYS A 4 -5.38 6.10 19.37
CA LYS A 4 -5.05 7.05 18.31
C LYS A 4 -4.41 6.38 17.12
N VAL A 5 -4.89 6.72 15.93
CA VAL A 5 -4.45 6.15 14.66
C VAL A 5 -3.83 7.23 13.77
N SER A 6 -2.68 6.94 13.18
CA SER A 6 -2.08 7.74 12.11
C SER A 6 -2.38 7.11 10.76
N LEU A 7 -2.96 7.88 9.84
CA LEU A 7 -3.00 7.55 8.42
C LEU A 7 -1.66 7.93 7.79
N GLN A 8 -1.00 7.00 7.14
CA GLN A 8 0.25 7.22 6.45
C GLN A 8 0.12 6.82 4.98
N ILE A 9 0.43 7.75 4.06
CA ILE A 9 0.37 7.52 2.62
C ILE A 9 1.75 7.81 2.02
N ASN A 10 2.28 6.83 1.28
CA ASN A 10 3.51 7.00 0.52
C ASN A 10 3.23 7.66 -0.84
N LEU A 11 4.05 8.65 -1.16
CA LEU A 11 4.03 9.37 -2.43
C LEU A 11 5.44 9.44 -3.01
N ALA A 12 5.50 9.43 -4.33
CA ALA A 12 6.69 9.77 -5.10
C ALA A 12 6.30 10.69 -6.26
N PRO A 13 7.19 11.50 -6.82
CA PRO A 13 6.88 12.34 -7.97
C PRO A 13 6.20 11.61 -9.12
N GLY A 14 6.63 10.38 -9.45
CA GLY A 14 6.01 9.54 -10.47
C GLY A 14 4.54 9.16 -10.20
N ASP A 15 4.04 9.37 -8.97
CA ASP A 15 2.65 9.06 -8.60
C ASP A 15 1.67 10.22 -8.92
N TYR A 16 2.17 11.43 -9.18
CA TYR A 16 1.32 12.61 -9.42
C TYR A 16 0.17 12.37 -10.42
N PRO A 17 0.36 11.66 -11.55
CA PRO A 17 -0.71 11.47 -12.54
C PRO A 17 -1.97 10.81 -11.95
N HIS A 18 -1.83 9.92 -10.98
CA HIS A 18 -2.97 9.29 -10.30
C HIS A 18 -3.26 9.91 -8.92
N ALA A 19 -2.22 10.28 -8.18
CA ALA A 19 -2.38 10.83 -6.83
C ALA A 19 -3.23 12.10 -6.81
N ARG A 20 -3.14 12.97 -7.82
CA ARG A 20 -3.97 14.18 -7.94
C ARG A 20 -5.49 13.92 -7.90
N TYR A 21 -5.90 12.69 -8.20
CA TYR A 21 -7.30 12.25 -8.12
C TYR A 21 -7.55 11.34 -6.93
N ILE A 22 -6.75 10.27 -6.79
CA ILE A 22 -6.99 9.20 -5.82
C ILE A 22 -6.74 9.68 -4.38
N LEU A 23 -5.71 10.50 -4.14
CA LEU A 23 -5.42 11.00 -2.81
C LEU A 23 -6.60 11.81 -2.23
N LYS A 24 -7.25 12.63 -3.06
CA LYS A 24 -8.46 13.36 -2.63
C LYS A 24 -9.59 12.41 -2.23
N HIS A 25 -9.76 11.34 -2.98
CA HIS A 25 -10.75 10.30 -2.71
C HIS A 25 -10.43 9.55 -1.40
N GLN A 26 -9.17 9.16 -1.18
CA GLN A 26 -8.71 8.52 0.05
C GLN A 26 -8.93 9.43 1.28
N LEU A 27 -8.52 10.69 1.18
CA LEU A 27 -8.67 11.66 2.27
C LEU A 27 -10.13 11.99 2.57
N ALA A 28 -11.00 12.07 1.57
CA ALA A 28 -12.43 12.30 1.76
C ALA A 28 -13.09 11.19 2.59
N ILE A 29 -12.59 9.95 2.51
CA ILE A 29 -13.13 8.80 3.24
C ILE A 29 -12.50 8.67 4.63
N LEU A 30 -11.19 8.91 4.75
CA LEU A 30 -10.43 8.53 5.94
C LEU A 30 -10.09 9.69 6.87
N SER A 31 -10.09 10.95 6.41
CA SER A 31 -9.58 12.08 7.21
C SER A 31 -10.33 12.31 8.52
N THR A 32 -11.59 11.95 8.60
CA THR A 32 -12.42 12.08 9.80
C THR A 32 -12.35 10.86 10.73
N GLN A 33 -11.64 9.81 10.32
CA GLN A 33 -11.54 8.55 11.07
C GLN A 33 -10.19 8.39 11.80
N VAL A 34 -9.25 9.33 11.59
CA VAL A 34 -7.87 9.22 12.09
C VAL A 34 -7.44 10.48 12.84
N ASP A 35 -6.48 10.34 13.75
CA ASP A 35 -5.98 11.44 14.59
C ASP A 35 -4.83 12.22 13.95
N GLU A 36 -4.14 11.61 13.00
CA GLU A 36 -3.01 12.18 12.29
C GLU A 36 -3.02 11.71 10.83
N ILE A 37 -2.65 12.60 9.91
CA ILE A 37 -2.43 12.26 8.51
C ILE A 37 -1.02 12.66 8.11
N ILE A 38 -0.24 11.69 7.61
CA ILE A 38 1.12 11.89 7.15
C ILE A 38 1.22 11.48 5.68
N LEU A 39 1.68 12.40 4.86
CA LEU A 39 2.03 12.16 3.47
C LEU A 39 3.56 12.14 3.37
N THR A 40 4.15 10.98 3.19
CA THR A 40 5.62 10.87 3.02
C THR A 40 5.97 10.91 1.55
N VAL A 41 6.83 11.86 1.17
CA VAL A 41 7.24 12.08 -0.22
C VAL A 41 8.67 11.56 -0.42
N ASP A 42 8.84 10.53 -1.25
CA ASP A 42 10.17 10.02 -1.57
C ASP A 42 10.96 11.07 -2.37
N THR A 43 12.15 11.39 -1.89
CA THR A 43 13.04 12.41 -2.46
C THR A 43 14.15 11.83 -3.33
N ARG A 44 14.28 10.48 -3.38
CA ARG A 44 15.27 9.79 -4.20
C ARG A 44 14.61 8.96 -5.28
N PRO A 45 14.95 9.21 -6.56
CA PRO A 45 14.35 8.48 -7.67
C PRO A 45 14.58 6.97 -7.53
N SER A 46 13.53 6.22 -7.82
CA SER A 46 13.61 4.78 -7.99
C SER A 46 14.24 4.43 -9.34
N LYS A 47 14.55 3.15 -9.56
CA LYS A 47 15.12 2.68 -10.83
C LYS A 47 14.07 2.00 -11.70
N GLY A 48 14.38 1.86 -12.99
CA GLY A 48 13.53 1.15 -13.95
C GLY A 48 12.15 1.80 -14.08
N ARG A 49 11.10 1.00 -14.06
CA ARG A 49 9.71 1.47 -14.21
C ARG A 49 9.24 2.46 -13.13
N PHE A 50 9.88 2.46 -11.97
CA PHE A 50 9.55 3.35 -10.87
C PHE A 50 10.18 4.74 -11.00
N ALA A 51 11.07 4.95 -11.99
CA ALA A 51 11.65 6.25 -12.30
C ALA A 51 10.84 7.03 -13.35
N GLU A 52 9.87 6.39 -13.99
CA GLU A 52 9.08 7.00 -15.07
C GLU A 52 8.32 8.25 -14.56
N GLY A 53 8.50 9.37 -15.25
CA GLY A 53 7.85 10.64 -14.92
C GLY A 53 8.34 11.33 -13.63
N TRP A 54 9.47 10.90 -13.05
CA TRP A 54 9.93 11.43 -11.77
C TRP A 54 10.23 12.93 -11.81
N GLU A 55 11.10 13.35 -12.72
CA GLU A 55 11.54 14.75 -12.78
C GLU A 55 10.41 15.67 -13.29
N GLU A 56 9.64 15.20 -14.29
CA GLU A 56 8.54 15.95 -14.88
C GLU A 56 7.41 16.22 -13.88
N ASN A 57 7.18 15.29 -12.96
CA ASN A 57 6.07 15.39 -12.02
C ASN A 57 6.46 15.94 -10.62
N LYS A 58 7.74 16.16 -10.38
CA LYS A 58 8.22 16.58 -9.05
C LYS A 58 7.61 17.89 -8.59
N GLU A 59 7.68 18.92 -9.44
CA GLU A 59 7.11 20.22 -9.12
C GLU A 59 5.58 20.18 -9.10
N LEU A 60 4.97 19.43 -10.02
CA LEU A 60 3.52 19.25 -10.08
C LEU A 60 2.96 18.58 -8.82
N LEU A 61 3.67 17.57 -8.28
CA LEU A 61 3.27 16.94 -7.02
C LEU A 61 3.38 17.94 -5.86
N ASN A 62 4.49 18.67 -5.74
CA ASN A 62 4.70 19.64 -4.67
C ASN A 62 3.60 20.74 -4.71
N GLN A 63 3.33 21.30 -5.88
CA GLN A 63 2.28 22.29 -6.06
C GLN A 63 0.91 21.73 -5.69
N PHE A 64 0.56 20.54 -6.15
CA PHE A 64 -0.68 19.86 -5.82
C PHE A 64 -0.86 19.68 -4.30
N LEU A 65 0.18 19.20 -3.63
CA LEU A 65 0.15 18.98 -2.18
C LEU A 65 -0.07 20.31 -1.44
N SER A 66 0.68 21.37 -1.76
CA SER A 66 0.61 22.65 -1.07
C SER A 66 -0.69 23.43 -1.36
N THR A 67 -1.22 23.36 -2.59
CA THR A 67 -2.37 24.17 -2.98
C THR A 67 -3.72 23.49 -2.83
N GLU A 68 -3.77 22.16 -2.94
CA GLU A 68 -5.02 21.43 -2.99
C GLU A 68 -5.23 20.45 -1.81
N ILE A 69 -4.16 20.02 -1.16
CA ILE A 69 -4.25 19.07 -0.06
C ILE A 69 -4.08 19.76 1.29
N GLU A 70 -2.96 20.45 1.53
CA GLU A 70 -2.69 21.11 2.82
C GLU A 70 -3.68 22.25 3.12
N THR A 71 -4.28 22.86 2.10
CA THR A 71 -5.33 23.87 2.26
C THR A 71 -6.69 23.30 2.71
N LYS A 72 -6.94 22.01 2.51
CA LYS A 72 -8.25 21.37 2.76
C LYS A 72 -8.22 20.37 3.92
N TYR A 73 -7.07 19.77 4.18
CA TYR A 73 -6.93 18.72 5.16
C TYR A 73 -5.79 19.05 6.13
N ASN A 74 -5.98 18.71 7.40
CA ASN A 74 -4.90 18.82 8.37
C ASN A 74 -3.92 17.66 8.17
N VAL A 75 -3.00 17.81 7.24
CA VAL A 75 -1.99 16.82 6.87
C VAL A 75 -0.59 17.33 7.15
N LYS A 76 0.34 16.41 7.40
CA LYS A 76 1.78 16.67 7.47
C LYS A 76 2.44 16.09 6.24
N VAL A 77 2.99 16.94 5.38
CA VAL A 77 3.82 16.49 4.25
C VAL A 77 5.27 16.39 4.72
N ILE A 78 5.82 15.17 4.67
CA ILE A 78 7.16 14.87 5.20
C ILE A 78 8.03 14.32 4.07
N PRO A 79 9.06 15.06 3.61
CA PRO A 79 10.06 14.50 2.70
C PRO A 79 10.81 13.37 3.39
N VAL A 80 11.04 12.26 2.67
CA VAL A 80 11.83 11.15 3.21
C VAL A 80 13.25 11.60 3.48
N ASP A 81 13.67 11.56 4.75
CA ASP A 81 15.00 11.95 5.18
C ASP A 81 15.99 10.78 5.06
N TYR A 82 16.87 10.89 4.09
CA TYR A 82 17.93 9.92 3.81
C TYR A 82 19.25 10.21 4.55
N SER A 83 19.27 11.10 5.56
CA SER A 83 20.44 11.32 6.38
C SER A 83 20.86 10.02 7.09
N VAL A 84 22.17 9.87 7.32
CA VAL A 84 22.73 8.69 8.00
C VAL A 84 22.09 8.51 9.37
N VAL A 85 21.87 9.59 10.11
CA VAL A 85 21.29 9.56 11.46
C VAL A 85 19.87 9.01 11.43
N THR A 86 19.03 9.50 10.52
CA THR A 86 17.63 9.04 10.43
C THR A 86 17.54 7.61 9.90
N LYS A 87 18.36 7.25 8.90
CA LYS A 87 18.47 5.86 8.43
C LYS A 87 18.83 4.90 9.56
N GLN A 88 19.82 5.26 10.40
CA GLN A 88 20.19 4.42 11.55
C GLN A 88 19.05 4.25 12.55
N LYS A 89 18.27 5.31 12.82
CA LYS A 89 17.11 5.24 13.73
C LYS A 89 16.05 4.28 13.17
N VAL A 90 15.69 4.42 11.88
CA VAL A 90 14.70 3.56 11.23
C VAL A 90 15.18 2.11 11.16
N ALA A 91 16.43 1.87 10.75
CA ALA A 91 17.04 0.55 10.71
C ALA A 91 17.09 -0.11 12.10
N GLY A 92 17.47 0.66 13.13
CA GLY A 92 17.47 0.21 14.52
C GLY A 92 16.07 -0.13 15.03
N TYR A 93 15.08 0.67 14.65
CA TYR A 93 13.69 0.47 15.07
C TYR A 93 13.10 -0.82 14.52
N PHE A 94 13.19 -1.07 13.20
CA PHE A 94 12.55 -2.22 12.56
C PHE A 94 13.42 -3.48 12.54
N PHE A 95 14.75 -3.34 12.41
CA PHE A 95 15.64 -4.46 12.13
C PHE A 95 16.74 -4.67 13.18
N GLY A 96 16.86 -3.80 14.17
CA GLY A 96 17.96 -3.85 15.14
C GLY A 96 19.34 -3.68 14.47
N LYS A 97 19.42 -3.00 13.34
CA LYS A 97 20.62 -2.81 12.53
C LYS A 97 21.04 -1.33 12.48
N LYS A 98 22.29 -1.07 12.12
CA LYS A 98 22.79 0.28 11.91
C LYS A 98 22.53 0.82 10.50
N ASP A 99 22.13 -0.04 9.58
CA ASP A 99 21.82 0.32 8.19
C ASP A 99 20.74 -0.62 7.61
N MET A 100 20.09 -0.16 6.56
CA MET A 100 19.10 -0.90 5.81
C MET A 100 19.11 -0.46 4.34
N PRO A 101 18.66 -1.33 3.41
CA PRO A 101 18.57 -1.01 1.98
C PRO A 101 17.65 0.18 1.72
N GLU A 102 18.00 1.04 0.77
CA GLU A 102 17.12 2.13 0.33
C GLU A 102 16.05 1.63 -0.65
N LYS A 103 16.40 0.67 -1.49
CA LYS A 103 15.52 0.05 -2.49
C LYS A 103 15.58 -1.47 -2.35
N ASP A 104 14.52 -2.15 -2.77
CA ASP A 104 14.45 -3.61 -2.85
C ASP A 104 15.16 -4.15 -4.11
N PHE A 105 15.13 -5.45 -4.31
CA PHE A 105 15.77 -6.12 -5.45
C PHE A 105 15.12 -5.79 -6.81
N ARG A 106 13.94 -5.20 -6.83
CA ARG A 106 13.23 -4.73 -8.03
C ARG A 106 13.46 -3.24 -8.30
N GLY A 107 14.20 -2.55 -7.41
CA GLY A 107 14.39 -1.09 -7.45
C GLY A 107 13.21 -0.30 -6.87
N GLY A 108 12.26 -0.97 -6.24
CA GLY A 108 11.13 -0.34 -5.53
C GLY A 108 11.54 0.28 -4.19
N PRO A 109 10.69 1.12 -3.60
CA PRO A 109 10.97 1.77 -2.34
C PRO A 109 11.03 0.73 -1.21
N PHE A 110 12.13 0.73 -0.42
CA PHE A 110 12.29 -0.08 0.77
C PHE A 110 12.41 0.82 2.01
N TYR A 111 13.44 1.67 2.06
CA TYR A 111 13.64 2.58 3.18
C TYR A 111 12.47 3.56 3.33
N ALA A 112 12.04 4.21 2.25
CA ALA A 112 10.94 5.18 2.28
C ALA A 112 9.64 4.58 2.87
N TYR A 113 9.38 3.31 2.60
CA TYR A 113 8.27 2.56 3.15
C TYR A 113 8.33 2.49 4.70
N PHE A 114 9.45 2.02 5.25
CA PHE A 114 9.64 1.92 6.70
C PHE A 114 9.76 3.30 7.37
N PHE A 115 10.37 4.27 6.68
CA PHE A 115 10.45 5.65 7.16
C PHE A 115 9.05 6.25 7.35
N GLY A 116 8.12 6.01 6.42
CA GLY A 116 6.74 6.48 6.53
C GLY A 116 6.05 5.93 7.79
N ILE A 117 6.13 4.63 8.02
CA ILE A 117 5.56 3.99 9.23
C ILE A 117 6.25 4.50 10.50
N TYR A 118 7.58 4.66 10.48
CA TYR A 118 8.36 5.18 11.62
C TYR A 118 7.93 6.59 11.99
N SER A 119 7.69 7.46 11.00
CA SER A 119 7.40 8.89 11.18
C SER A 119 6.01 9.16 11.78
N ALA A 120 5.10 8.21 11.76
CA ALA A 120 3.79 8.32 12.38
C ALA A 120 3.93 8.56 13.91
N ALA A 121 3.18 9.51 14.47
CA ALA A 121 3.22 9.81 15.88
C ALA A 121 2.56 8.70 16.73
N ASN A 122 1.50 8.08 16.22
CA ASN A 122 0.74 7.07 16.94
C ASN A 122 1.32 5.66 16.70
N ASN A 123 1.04 4.73 17.61
CA ASN A 123 1.48 3.34 17.46
C ASN A 123 0.65 2.58 16.42
N LEU A 124 -0.65 2.84 16.33
CA LEU A 124 -1.48 2.30 15.26
C LEU A 124 -1.27 3.14 14.01
N VAL A 125 -0.81 2.50 12.94
CA VAL A 125 -0.55 3.13 11.64
C VAL A 125 -1.40 2.45 10.58
N PHE A 126 -2.29 3.21 9.96
CA PHE A 126 -3.03 2.79 8.78
C PHE A 126 -2.29 3.29 7.54
N HIS A 127 -1.66 2.37 6.84
CA HIS A 127 -0.87 2.65 5.64
C HIS A 127 -1.69 2.43 4.37
N LEU A 128 -1.52 3.32 3.39
CA LEU A 128 -2.02 3.18 2.03
C LEU A 128 -0.96 3.58 0.99
N ASP A 129 -0.95 2.87 -0.14
CA ASP A 129 -0.33 3.36 -1.36
C ASP A 129 -1.25 4.38 -2.04
N SER A 130 -0.65 5.31 -2.78
CA SER A 130 -1.35 6.43 -3.43
C SER A 130 -2.28 6.01 -4.58
N ASP A 131 -2.23 4.76 -5.02
CA ASP A 131 -3.06 4.21 -6.10
C ASP A 131 -4.20 3.29 -5.63
N ILE A 132 -4.41 3.18 -4.33
CA ILE A 132 -5.50 2.37 -3.77
C ILE A 132 -6.81 3.14 -3.79
N PHE A 133 -7.84 2.52 -4.35
CA PHE A 133 -9.21 3.01 -4.26
C PHE A 133 -9.93 2.41 -3.07
N LEU A 134 -10.81 3.20 -2.47
CA LEU A 134 -11.63 2.81 -1.33
C LEU A 134 -13.11 2.91 -1.72
N GLY A 135 -13.89 1.92 -1.33
CA GLY A 135 -15.33 1.93 -1.51
C GLY A 135 -16.07 1.46 -0.25
N GLY A 136 -17.38 1.47 -0.31
CA GLY A 136 -18.25 1.15 0.82
C GLY A 136 -18.82 2.39 1.48
N GLY A 137 -18.13 3.01 2.42
CA GLY A 137 -18.57 4.23 3.11
C GLY A 137 -18.84 4.03 4.61
N ASN A 138 -18.13 3.11 5.24
CA ASN A 138 -18.13 2.98 6.70
C ASN A 138 -17.24 4.06 7.32
N GLY A 139 -17.84 5.01 8.02
CA GLY A 139 -17.12 6.04 8.78
C GLY A 139 -16.52 5.55 10.10
N GLY A 140 -16.68 4.29 10.48
CA GLY A 140 -16.20 3.70 11.72
C GLY A 140 -15.16 2.59 11.53
N TRP A 141 -14.78 2.24 10.31
CA TRP A 141 -13.90 1.09 10.03
C TRP A 141 -12.57 1.16 10.78
N VAL A 142 -11.96 2.35 10.85
CA VAL A 142 -10.67 2.56 11.54
C VAL A 142 -10.78 2.25 13.03
N ALA A 143 -11.87 2.68 13.67
CA ALA A 143 -12.13 2.39 15.09
C ALA A 143 -12.40 0.88 15.31
N GLU A 144 -13.16 0.24 14.42
CA GLU A 144 -13.40 -1.20 14.46
C GLU A 144 -12.08 -1.98 14.32
N ALA A 145 -11.21 -1.60 13.36
CA ALA A 145 -9.89 -2.20 13.19
C ALA A 145 -9.00 -1.99 14.42
N ALA A 146 -9.00 -0.80 15.01
CA ALA A 146 -8.24 -0.51 16.23
C ALA A 146 -8.69 -1.38 17.39
N HIS A 147 -9.99 -1.65 17.50
CA HIS A 147 -10.55 -2.53 18.55
C HIS A 147 -10.07 -3.99 18.44
N PHE A 148 -9.85 -4.51 17.23
CA PHE A 148 -9.29 -5.86 17.05
C PHE A 148 -7.88 -6.00 17.65
N PHE A 149 -7.04 -4.97 17.57
CA PHE A 149 -5.71 -5.01 18.21
C PHE A 149 -5.78 -5.06 19.76
N GLU A 150 -6.89 -4.65 20.36
CA GLU A 150 -7.10 -4.76 21.81
C GLU A 150 -7.64 -6.12 22.21
N THR A 151 -8.49 -6.72 21.38
CA THR A 151 -9.27 -7.90 21.73
C THR A 151 -8.64 -9.21 21.26
N ASP A 152 -7.83 -9.18 20.20
CA ASP A 152 -7.09 -10.37 19.72
C ASP A 152 -5.58 -10.08 19.71
N PRO A 153 -4.83 -10.54 20.72
CA PRO A 153 -3.37 -10.34 20.79
C PRO A 153 -2.60 -11.02 19.68
N ALA A 154 -3.19 -11.95 18.92
CA ALA A 154 -2.57 -12.53 17.75
C ALA A 154 -2.83 -11.69 16.47
N CYS A 155 -3.71 -10.70 16.52
CA CYS A 155 -3.96 -9.80 15.41
C CYS A 155 -2.78 -8.83 15.22
N PHE A 156 -2.08 -8.97 14.11
CA PHE A 156 -0.91 -8.16 13.80
C PHE A 156 -1.17 -7.17 12.65
N VAL A 157 -1.99 -7.57 11.67
CA VAL A 157 -2.36 -6.74 10.53
C VAL A 157 -3.87 -6.77 10.34
N MET A 158 -4.45 -5.59 10.14
CA MET A 158 -5.83 -5.41 9.69
C MET A 158 -5.84 -4.71 8.35
N ALA A 159 -6.75 -5.11 7.44
CA ALA A 159 -6.96 -4.41 6.18
C ALA A 159 -8.44 -4.36 5.81
N PRO A 160 -8.89 -3.38 5.01
CA PRO A 160 -10.21 -3.39 4.40
C PRO A 160 -10.40 -4.63 3.54
N LEU A 161 -11.67 -5.04 3.36
CA LEU A 161 -11.98 -6.18 2.51
C LEU A 161 -11.36 -6.01 1.12
N PRO A 162 -10.66 -7.02 0.57
CA PRO A 162 -10.06 -6.93 -0.77
C PRO A 162 -11.13 -7.13 -1.86
N GLY A 163 -11.63 -6.03 -2.39
CA GLY A 163 -12.72 -5.97 -3.37
C GLY A 163 -14.09 -5.71 -2.74
N PRO A 164 -15.07 -5.28 -3.56
CA PRO A 164 -16.45 -5.11 -3.12
C PRO A 164 -17.04 -6.45 -2.64
N PRO A 165 -17.85 -6.44 -1.56
CA PRO A 165 -18.49 -7.66 -1.07
C PRO A 165 -19.43 -8.27 -2.13
N ASN A 166 -19.48 -9.59 -2.19
CA ASN A 166 -20.47 -10.33 -2.97
C ASN A 166 -21.46 -11.07 -2.06
N SER A 167 -22.62 -11.44 -2.62
CA SER A 167 -23.71 -12.12 -1.86
C SER A 167 -23.31 -13.49 -1.32
N MET A 168 -22.30 -14.14 -1.93
CA MET A 168 -21.81 -15.46 -1.51
C MET A 168 -20.75 -15.36 -0.41
N ASP A 169 -20.36 -14.15 -0.01
CA ASP A 169 -19.29 -13.90 0.96
C ASP A 169 -18.03 -14.72 0.65
N THR A 170 -17.49 -14.49 -0.53
CA THR A 170 -16.26 -15.15 -1.04
C THR A 170 -15.24 -14.14 -1.52
N LEU A 171 -13.96 -14.51 -1.47
CA LEU A 171 -12.86 -13.73 -2.05
C LEU A 171 -12.23 -14.51 -3.20
N THR A 172 -11.91 -13.79 -4.28
CA THR A 172 -11.24 -14.38 -5.44
C THR A 172 -9.82 -13.87 -5.55
N GLY A 173 -8.88 -14.78 -5.84
CA GLY A 173 -7.47 -14.45 -6.01
C GLY A 173 -6.72 -14.18 -4.69
N GLN A 174 -7.35 -14.37 -3.53
CA GLN A 174 -6.73 -14.25 -2.22
C GLN A 174 -6.38 -15.63 -1.65
N GLN A 175 -5.27 -15.70 -0.91
CA GLN A 175 -4.88 -16.92 -0.18
C GLN A 175 -5.58 -16.93 1.18
N VAL A 176 -6.78 -17.48 1.22
CA VAL A 176 -7.58 -17.58 2.45
C VAL A 176 -7.04 -18.69 3.33
N VAL A 177 -6.78 -18.37 4.60
CA VAL A 177 -6.43 -19.33 5.66
C VAL A 177 -7.70 -19.78 6.38
N ASN A 178 -8.52 -18.81 6.82
CA ASN A 178 -9.73 -19.08 7.57
C ASN A 178 -10.76 -17.97 7.38
N LYS A 179 -12.05 -18.29 7.54
CA LYS A 179 -13.13 -17.33 7.66
C LYS A 179 -13.37 -17.04 9.14
N ILE A 180 -13.28 -15.77 9.53
CA ILE A 180 -13.43 -15.35 10.94
C ILE A 180 -14.89 -15.05 11.26
N ALA A 181 -15.56 -14.33 10.36
CA ALA A 181 -16.96 -13.91 10.47
C ALA A 181 -17.49 -13.60 9.07
N PRO A 182 -18.77 -13.26 8.90
CA PRO A 182 -19.27 -12.74 7.63
C PRO A 182 -18.42 -11.55 7.17
N TYR A 183 -17.92 -11.61 5.94
CA TYR A 183 -17.03 -10.62 5.32
C TYR A 183 -15.76 -10.28 6.15
N ALA A 184 -15.26 -11.24 6.92
CA ALA A 184 -14.02 -11.15 7.66
C ALA A 184 -13.18 -12.41 7.49
N TRP A 185 -11.95 -12.25 7.00
CA TRP A 185 -11.11 -13.34 6.55
C TRP A 185 -9.69 -13.24 7.11
N GLN A 186 -9.16 -14.35 7.60
CA GLN A 186 -7.73 -14.48 7.81
C GLN A 186 -7.06 -14.83 6.48
N LEU A 187 -6.13 -14.01 6.04
CA LEU A 187 -5.37 -14.22 4.80
C LEU A 187 -3.93 -14.61 5.09
N ALA A 188 -3.36 -15.43 4.19
CA ALA A 188 -1.95 -15.75 4.22
C ALA A 188 -1.13 -14.59 3.63
N GLY A 189 0.02 -14.32 4.26
CA GLY A 189 0.95 -13.31 3.80
C GLY A 189 0.49 -11.88 4.04
N MET A 190 1.20 -10.94 3.43
CA MET A 190 1.01 -9.52 3.61
C MET A 190 0.89 -8.84 2.24
N SER A 191 0.04 -7.84 2.13
CA SER A 191 0.10 -6.84 1.07
C SER A 191 0.54 -5.52 1.68
N THR A 192 1.59 -4.92 1.14
CA THR A 192 2.10 -3.64 1.64
C THR A 192 1.37 -2.42 1.08
N ARG A 193 0.29 -2.64 0.32
CA ARG A 193 -0.44 -1.54 -0.35
C ARG A 193 -1.48 -0.88 0.53
N ILE A 194 -2.12 -1.66 1.40
CA ILE A 194 -3.11 -1.16 2.35
C ILE A 194 -3.16 -2.08 3.57
N PHE A 195 -2.93 -1.53 4.76
CA PHE A 195 -2.99 -2.26 6.01
C PHE A 195 -2.93 -1.32 7.22
N MET A 196 -3.46 -1.77 8.33
CA MET A 196 -3.23 -1.18 9.66
C MET A 196 -2.34 -2.11 10.48
N ILE A 197 -1.38 -1.53 11.21
CA ILE A 197 -0.43 -2.26 12.04
C ILE A 197 -0.16 -1.49 13.33
N ASN A 198 0.12 -2.21 14.42
CA ASN A 198 0.68 -1.61 15.62
C ASN A 198 2.22 -1.64 15.53
N LYS A 199 2.83 -0.53 15.13
CA LYS A 199 4.29 -0.45 14.98
C LYS A 199 5.07 -0.64 16.26
N SER A 200 4.43 -0.53 17.46
CA SER A 200 5.13 -0.69 18.72
C SER A 200 5.67 -2.11 18.93
N TRP A 201 5.17 -3.11 18.23
CA TRP A 201 5.74 -4.45 18.21
C TRP A 201 7.22 -4.44 17.87
N PHE A 202 7.65 -3.60 16.93
CA PHE A 202 9.04 -3.50 16.50
C PHE A 202 9.96 -2.80 17.50
N LYS A 203 9.46 -2.31 18.64
CA LYS A 203 10.32 -1.80 19.73
C LYS A 203 11.08 -2.95 20.41
N THR A 204 10.42 -4.06 20.63
CA THR A 204 10.95 -5.23 21.35
C THR A 204 11.34 -6.37 20.45
N ASP A 205 10.63 -6.57 19.36
CA ASP A 205 10.87 -7.65 18.40
C ASP A 205 11.18 -7.08 17.01
N LYS A 206 12.05 -7.72 16.25
CA LYS A 206 12.65 -7.14 15.05
C LYS A 206 12.34 -7.99 13.82
N LEU A 207 12.11 -7.30 12.71
CA LEU A 207 12.10 -7.93 11.39
C LEU A 207 13.51 -8.42 11.02
N ILE A 208 13.57 -9.51 10.27
CA ILE A 208 14.81 -10.04 9.74
C ILE A 208 15.00 -9.53 8.31
N LEU A 209 16.11 -8.81 8.06
CA LEU A 209 16.51 -8.48 6.69
C LEU A 209 16.87 -9.76 5.95
N ALA A 210 16.13 -10.07 4.89
CA ALA A 210 16.34 -11.24 4.06
C ALA A 210 16.78 -10.83 2.64
N LYS A 211 17.47 -11.78 1.97
CA LYS A 211 17.76 -11.68 0.54
C LYS A 211 16.59 -12.27 -0.25
N PRO A 212 16.33 -11.80 -1.47
CA PRO A 212 15.33 -12.41 -2.32
C PRO A 212 15.76 -13.82 -2.75
N PRO A 213 14.85 -14.64 -3.30
CA PRO A 213 15.20 -15.93 -3.92
C PRO A 213 16.31 -15.76 -4.97
N VAL A 214 17.05 -16.83 -5.27
CA VAL A 214 18.23 -16.79 -6.16
C VAL A 214 18.00 -16.05 -7.47
N ARG A 215 16.84 -16.25 -8.12
CA ARG A 215 16.48 -15.51 -9.35
C ARG A 215 16.37 -14.00 -9.11
N GLY A 216 15.86 -13.59 -7.95
CA GLY A 216 15.79 -12.20 -7.54
C GLY A 216 17.16 -11.61 -7.28
N GLN A 217 18.08 -12.37 -6.66
CA GLN A 217 19.47 -11.95 -6.43
C GLN A 217 20.21 -11.72 -7.74
N ILE A 218 20.06 -12.63 -8.71
CA ILE A 218 20.66 -12.48 -10.05
C ILE A 218 20.10 -11.23 -10.72
N LYS A 219 18.78 -11.03 -10.66
CA LYS A 219 18.13 -9.84 -11.21
C LYS A 219 18.66 -8.56 -10.57
N ALA A 220 18.76 -8.52 -9.24
CA ALA A 220 19.30 -7.38 -8.51
C ALA A 220 20.71 -7.00 -8.98
N ILE A 221 21.59 -7.99 -9.17
CA ILE A 221 22.97 -7.78 -9.66
C ILE A 221 22.96 -7.19 -11.08
N ILE A 222 22.18 -7.78 -11.99
CA ILE A 222 22.08 -7.33 -13.38
C ILE A 222 21.54 -5.90 -13.48
N GLU A 223 20.56 -5.55 -12.66
CA GLU A 223 19.91 -4.23 -12.67
C GLU A 223 20.61 -3.21 -11.78
N GLY A 224 21.64 -3.61 -11.01
CA GLY A 224 22.33 -2.75 -10.06
C GLY A 224 21.46 -2.31 -8.89
N ASN A 225 20.50 -3.14 -8.50
CA ASN A 225 19.62 -2.94 -7.36
C ASN A 225 20.21 -3.53 -6.07
N SER A 226 19.63 -3.18 -4.93
CA SER A 226 20.00 -3.77 -3.64
C SER A 226 19.60 -5.25 -3.61
N ASN A 227 20.41 -6.08 -2.94
CA ASN A 227 20.09 -7.49 -2.73
C ASN A 227 19.20 -7.66 -1.46
N ALA A 228 18.06 -6.98 -1.45
CA ALA A 228 17.08 -6.99 -0.37
C ALA A 228 15.73 -7.50 -0.87
N ASP A 229 15.11 -8.35 -0.08
CA ASP A 229 13.77 -8.84 -0.37
C ASP A 229 12.71 -7.76 -0.17
N LEU A 230 11.50 -8.01 -0.59
CA LEU A 230 10.40 -7.05 -0.52
C LEU A 230 9.93 -6.85 0.93
N PRO A 231 9.52 -5.64 1.36
CA PRO A 231 8.94 -5.41 2.67
C PRO A 231 7.80 -6.39 2.99
N GLU A 232 6.93 -6.66 2.01
CA GLU A 232 5.82 -7.61 2.15
C GLU A 232 6.26 -9.04 2.50
N HIS A 233 7.39 -9.50 1.95
CA HIS A 233 7.93 -10.82 2.25
C HIS A 233 8.50 -10.88 3.68
N LEU A 234 9.19 -9.82 4.12
CA LEU A 234 9.76 -9.74 5.46
C LEU A 234 8.67 -9.74 6.52
N ILE A 235 7.61 -8.95 6.32
CA ILE A 235 6.47 -8.89 7.25
C ILE A 235 5.68 -10.20 7.20
N SER A 236 5.48 -10.80 6.03
CA SER A 236 4.83 -12.12 5.90
C SER A 236 5.59 -13.22 6.65
N ALA A 237 6.91 -13.24 6.54
CA ALA A 237 7.77 -14.18 7.27
C ALA A 237 7.66 -13.96 8.79
N TYR A 238 7.60 -12.71 9.22
CA TYR A 238 7.41 -12.36 10.63
C TYR A 238 6.04 -12.84 11.15
N ILE A 239 4.94 -12.57 10.42
CA ILE A 239 3.59 -13.04 10.76
C ILE A 239 3.58 -14.57 10.93
N THR A 240 4.16 -15.29 9.95
CA THR A 240 4.20 -16.76 9.97
C THR A 240 5.05 -17.30 11.12
N GLY A 241 6.24 -16.72 11.33
CA GLY A 241 7.18 -17.17 12.36
C GLY A 241 6.69 -16.97 13.79
N HIS A 242 5.82 -15.99 14.00
CA HIS A 242 5.24 -15.66 15.31
C HIS A 242 3.79 -16.13 15.48
N HIS A 243 3.27 -16.90 14.53
CA HIS A 243 1.87 -17.37 14.53
C HIS A 243 0.84 -16.26 14.66
N LEU A 244 1.14 -15.09 14.06
CA LEU A 244 0.29 -13.94 14.07
C LEU A 244 -0.74 -13.99 12.94
N LYS A 245 -1.74 -13.09 12.98
CA LYS A 245 -2.83 -13.04 12.01
C LYS A 245 -2.82 -11.74 11.22
N ARG A 246 -3.12 -11.86 9.92
CA ARG A 246 -3.66 -10.79 9.12
C ARG A 246 -5.15 -11.03 8.92
N ILE A 247 -5.97 -10.04 9.24
CA ILE A 247 -7.44 -10.09 9.08
C ILE A 247 -7.86 -8.97 8.14
N ASP A 248 -8.48 -9.35 7.03
CA ASP A 248 -9.11 -8.42 6.09
C ASP A 248 -10.63 -8.50 6.29
N PHE A 249 -11.29 -7.37 6.50
CA PHE A 249 -12.71 -7.35 6.85
C PHE A 249 -13.45 -6.13 6.31
N LEU A 250 -14.76 -6.31 6.12
CA LEU A 250 -15.63 -5.27 5.60
C LEU A 250 -15.98 -4.20 6.65
N GLY A 251 -16.21 -4.60 7.89
CA GLY A 251 -16.73 -3.73 8.96
C GLY A 251 -18.25 -3.56 8.88
N SER A 252 -18.78 -2.71 9.74
CA SER A 252 -20.21 -2.47 9.90
C SER A 252 -20.81 -1.61 8.77
N GLY A 253 -22.15 -1.60 8.67
CA GLY A 253 -22.89 -0.78 7.72
C GLY A 253 -22.58 -1.12 6.26
N LYS A 254 -22.17 -0.13 5.46
CA LYS A 254 -21.76 -0.34 4.06
C LYS A 254 -20.32 -0.89 3.96
N GLY A 255 -19.62 -0.93 5.08
CA GLY A 255 -18.26 -1.43 5.18
C GLY A 255 -17.21 -0.54 4.52
N LEU A 256 -15.97 -1.04 4.55
CA LEU A 256 -14.84 -0.48 3.80
C LEU A 256 -14.16 -1.61 3.02
N TRP A 257 -13.99 -1.41 1.73
CA TRP A 257 -13.28 -2.32 0.84
C TRP A 257 -12.31 -1.56 -0.05
N SER A 258 -11.35 -2.24 -0.63
CA SER A 258 -10.29 -1.63 -1.42
C SER A 258 -10.14 -2.28 -2.79
N LEU A 259 -9.73 -1.50 -3.79
CA LEU A 259 -9.36 -1.96 -5.12
C LEU A 259 -7.98 -1.45 -5.50
N HIS A 260 -7.27 -2.25 -6.26
CA HIS A 260 -5.94 -1.95 -6.76
C HIS A 260 -5.92 -1.98 -8.30
N PRO A 261 -5.32 -0.98 -8.98
CA PRO A 261 -5.10 -1.04 -10.42
C PRO A 261 -3.90 -1.95 -10.72
N PRO A 262 -4.06 -3.08 -11.44
CA PRO A 262 -2.95 -4.00 -11.72
C PRO A 262 -1.88 -3.36 -12.62
N TYR A 263 -2.26 -2.36 -13.40
CA TYR A 263 -1.37 -1.62 -14.29
C TYR A 263 -1.68 -0.13 -14.27
N ARG A 264 -0.74 0.69 -14.75
CA ARG A 264 -0.89 2.13 -14.93
C ARG A 264 -0.71 2.44 -16.42
N THR A 265 -1.81 2.49 -17.16
CA THR A 265 -1.85 2.78 -18.60
C THR A 265 -2.39 4.19 -18.85
N LYS A 266 -2.22 4.70 -20.08
CA LYS A 266 -2.86 5.95 -20.46
C LYS A 266 -4.38 5.91 -20.28
N ALA A 267 -5.03 4.81 -20.69
CA ALA A 267 -6.47 4.63 -20.52
C ALA A 267 -6.90 4.67 -19.05
N PHE A 268 -6.10 4.08 -18.14
CA PHE A 268 -6.32 4.18 -16.70
C PHE A 268 -6.27 5.64 -16.23
N TYR A 269 -5.23 6.40 -16.60
CA TYR A 269 -5.11 7.80 -16.17
C TYR A 269 -6.22 8.68 -16.72
N ASP A 270 -6.59 8.51 -17.98
CA ASP A 270 -7.67 9.27 -18.63
C ASP A 270 -9.04 8.94 -18.01
N GLY A 271 -9.25 7.70 -17.57
CA GLY A 271 -10.49 7.21 -16.97
C GLY A 271 -10.64 7.46 -15.47
N LEU A 272 -9.60 7.96 -14.77
CA LEU A 272 -9.58 8.08 -13.30
C LEU A 272 -10.79 8.81 -12.69
N PRO A 273 -11.24 9.98 -13.20
CA PRO A 273 -12.39 10.66 -12.62
C PRO A 273 -13.67 9.81 -12.66
N GLN A 274 -13.90 9.11 -13.78
CA GLN A 274 -15.05 8.23 -13.92
C GLN A 274 -14.92 6.98 -13.05
N LEU A 275 -13.73 6.40 -12.96
CA LEU A 275 -13.45 5.24 -12.12
C LEU A 275 -13.71 5.54 -10.63
N ILE A 276 -13.23 6.68 -10.14
CA ILE A 276 -13.52 7.13 -8.77
C ILE A 276 -15.03 7.29 -8.55
N LYS A 277 -15.74 7.87 -9.51
CA LYS A 277 -17.18 8.05 -9.41
C LYS A 277 -17.94 6.73 -9.28
N ILE A 278 -17.63 5.74 -10.13
CA ILE A 278 -18.33 4.43 -10.08
C ILE A 278 -18.00 3.66 -8.80
N ILE A 279 -16.76 3.79 -8.29
CA ILE A 279 -16.35 3.20 -7.01
C ILE A 279 -17.08 3.87 -5.84
N ALA A 280 -17.06 5.21 -5.78
CA ALA A 280 -17.71 5.98 -4.73
C ALA A 280 -19.22 5.75 -4.65
N THR A 281 -19.87 5.50 -5.80
CA THR A 281 -21.31 5.21 -5.89
C THR A 281 -21.64 3.71 -5.81
N ASN A 282 -20.62 2.86 -5.63
CA ASN A 282 -20.73 1.39 -5.65
C ASN A 282 -21.43 0.86 -6.91
N ASN A 283 -21.20 1.51 -8.05
CA ASN A 283 -21.79 1.13 -9.35
C ASN A 283 -20.79 0.32 -10.20
N LEU A 284 -20.21 -0.71 -9.59
CA LEU A 284 -19.28 -1.63 -10.21
C LEU A 284 -20.03 -2.86 -10.79
N PRO A 285 -19.54 -3.45 -11.88
CA PRO A 285 -20.12 -4.69 -12.40
C PRO A 285 -20.04 -5.82 -11.36
N GLU A 286 -21.01 -6.71 -11.38
CA GLU A 286 -21.08 -7.84 -10.44
C GLU A 286 -19.81 -8.69 -10.46
N LYS A 287 -19.19 -8.86 -11.62
CA LYS A 287 -17.92 -9.60 -11.77
C LYS A 287 -16.74 -8.98 -11.03
N GLN A 288 -16.80 -7.70 -10.61
CA GLN A 288 -15.77 -7.07 -9.78
C GLN A 288 -15.88 -7.50 -8.32
N GLN A 289 -17.04 -7.99 -7.88
CA GLN A 289 -17.26 -8.34 -6.49
C GLN A 289 -16.36 -9.50 -6.07
N GLY A 290 -15.71 -9.36 -4.92
CA GLY A 290 -14.75 -10.33 -4.38
C GLY A 290 -13.36 -10.29 -5.01
N PHE A 291 -13.10 -9.44 -6.01
CA PHE A 291 -11.78 -9.25 -6.63
C PHE A 291 -11.11 -7.97 -6.14
N TYR A 292 -9.85 -8.09 -5.74
CA TYR A 292 -9.03 -6.95 -5.30
C TYR A 292 -8.50 -6.12 -6.47
N ASP A 293 -8.01 -6.77 -7.51
CA ASP A 293 -7.53 -6.07 -8.70
C ASP A 293 -8.71 -5.65 -9.59
N ILE A 294 -8.63 -4.44 -10.14
CA ILE A 294 -9.63 -3.91 -11.07
C ILE A 294 -9.63 -4.77 -12.34
N ILE A 295 -10.79 -5.32 -12.68
CA ILE A 295 -10.98 -6.20 -13.84
C ILE A 295 -11.11 -5.44 -15.16
N ASP A 296 -10.97 -6.14 -16.28
CA ASP A 296 -11.02 -5.56 -17.64
C ASP A 296 -12.35 -4.87 -17.99
N GLU A 297 -13.47 -5.33 -17.44
CA GLU A 297 -14.76 -4.69 -17.67
C GLU A 297 -14.87 -3.30 -17.04
N VAL A 298 -14.05 -3.02 -16.02
CA VAL A 298 -13.99 -1.74 -15.33
C VAL A 298 -12.93 -0.81 -15.95
N CYS A 299 -11.78 -1.37 -16.32
CA CYS A 299 -10.71 -0.65 -17.00
C CYS A 299 -9.97 -1.58 -17.96
N ASP A 300 -9.81 -1.18 -19.21
CA ASP A 300 -9.11 -1.98 -20.24
C ASP A 300 -7.61 -2.05 -19.97
N TRP A 301 -7.13 -3.26 -19.70
CA TRP A 301 -5.71 -3.56 -19.45
C TRP A 301 -4.99 -4.23 -20.64
N SER A 302 -5.63 -4.32 -21.80
CA SER A 302 -5.09 -5.01 -22.98
C SER A 302 -3.73 -4.47 -23.43
N ALA A 303 -3.59 -3.14 -23.50
CA ALA A 303 -2.34 -2.48 -23.86
C ALA A 303 -1.18 -2.79 -22.89
N ALA A 304 -1.47 -2.89 -21.58
CA ALA A 304 -0.47 -3.25 -20.58
C ALA A 304 0.00 -4.70 -20.76
N ARG A 305 -0.91 -5.63 -20.98
CA ARG A 305 -0.59 -7.04 -21.21
C ARG A 305 0.23 -7.23 -22.50
N GLU A 306 -0.13 -6.51 -23.55
CA GLU A 306 0.63 -6.52 -24.80
C GLU A 306 2.06 -6.02 -24.60
N LYS A 307 2.23 -4.85 -23.92
CA LYS A 307 3.54 -4.31 -23.57
C LYS A 307 4.39 -5.32 -22.78
N ILE A 308 3.81 -5.98 -21.77
CA ILE A 308 4.50 -7.00 -20.98
C ILE A 308 4.85 -8.23 -21.84
N SER A 309 3.93 -8.69 -22.68
CA SER A 309 4.17 -9.81 -23.59
C SER A 309 5.30 -9.52 -24.56
N ASN A 310 5.35 -8.30 -25.11
CA ASN A 310 6.39 -7.88 -26.06
C ASN A 310 7.76 -7.65 -25.39
N ASN A 311 7.78 -7.31 -24.10
CA ASN A 311 9.01 -7.12 -23.33
C ASN A 311 9.64 -8.42 -22.79
N ARG A 312 9.07 -9.58 -23.05
CA ARG A 312 9.69 -10.85 -22.66
C ARG A 312 10.97 -11.05 -23.47
N TRP A 313 12.11 -11.22 -22.78
CA TRP A 313 13.47 -11.20 -23.34
C TRP A 313 13.68 -12.19 -24.51
N TRP A 314 13.03 -13.37 -24.50
CA TRP A 314 13.13 -14.36 -25.58
C TRP A 314 12.44 -13.89 -26.89
N LYS A 315 11.46 -12.98 -26.84
CA LYS A 315 10.85 -12.38 -28.03
C LYS A 315 11.75 -11.33 -28.69
N ARG A 316 12.76 -10.81 -27.95
CA ARG A 316 13.77 -9.90 -28.50
C ARG A 316 14.88 -10.64 -29.25
N LEU A 317 15.01 -11.96 -29.04
CA LEU A 317 15.99 -12.81 -29.76
C LEU A 317 15.44 -13.42 -31.03
N ILE A 318 14.13 -13.29 -31.30
CA ILE A 318 13.44 -13.85 -32.48
C ILE A 318 13.12 -12.73 -33.49
N LYS A 319 13.40 -11.47 -33.16
CA LYS A 319 13.40 -10.34 -34.13
C LYS A 319 14.84 -10.02 -34.55
#